data_696b56b264f7c5579979b6a4a99f3049
#
_entry.id   696b56b264f7c5579979b6a4a99f3049
#
_cell.length_a   1.000
_cell.length_b   1.000
_cell.length_c   1.000
_cell.angle_alpha   90.00
_cell.angle_beta   90.00
_cell.angle_gamma   90.00
#
_symmetry.space_group_name_H-M   'P 1'
#
loop_
_entity.id
_entity.type
_entity.pdbx_description
1 polymer ?
#
loop_
_entity_poly.entity_id
_entity_poly.type
_entity_poly.pdbx_seq_one_letter_code
_entity_poly.pdbx_strand_id
1 'polypeptide(L)'
;MSIVILNWGGGENDPFTYFSKCLKQAFERMGRPTHIVELDDSVMGKLAHLNNTGIDFVFLWQGVGLQLGATDTDPTTVWDELKVPVLAYHGDHPSHMPMNHKATSPWVQHIYSVASFAAFANTYIPRNSSATFYQPPVLFSDGIKGQFAGDFFVFPKNLDDLDATLDEWRRAPERRVASFLLEAADAIISEFRNGNRTNHHDIIDGMLNAEVMAGLCEDLGSSGLVVRVHIHMLLDKIHRNAVAEHVVNDLKDVPLKIYGRGWERFRLRQNSHHEFLSFDAMSDNSFQFASRYGIIDAAPVHDAMHDRTSRAMGNRASFLMGSAWPYETFLAADYSDLFFDGAPGALRARAERVMQAPDTHRGRCRDFARHYQDHFSLFTFTKYLEAMCDMVNARARA
;
A
#
# COMPACT_ATOMS: atom_id res chain seq x y z
N MET A 1 22.08 -22.42 2.76
CA MET A 1 21.09 -21.63 3.50
C MET A 1 19.99 -21.19 2.57
N SER A 2 18.78 -21.00 3.05
CA SER A 2 17.60 -20.69 2.24
C SER A 2 16.90 -19.43 2.73
N ILE A 3 16.11 -18.80 1.86
CA ILE A 3 15.25 -17.66 2.20
C ILE A 3 13.85 -18.19 2.47
N VAL A 4 13.20 -17.67 3.51
CA VAL A 4 11.81 -18.01 3.85
C VAL A 4 10.94 -16.78 3.63
N ILE A 5 9.85 -16.93 2.88
CA ILE A 5 8.82 -15.91 2.72
C ILE A 5 7.58 -16.42 3.46
N LEU A 6 7.15 -15.72 4.51
CA LEU A 6 5.89 -16.05 5.17
C LEU A 6 4.72 -15.43 4.43
N ASN A 7 3.69 -16.24 4.22
CA ASN A 7 2.45 -15.86 3.56
C ASN A 7 1.26 -16.19 4.46
N TRP A 8 0.23 -15.37 4.47
CA TRP A 8 -0.90 -15.56 5.38
C TRP A 8 -2.06 -16.40 4.83
N GLY A 9 -1.85 -17.08 3.69
CA GLY A 9 -2.82 -18.04 3.20
C GLY A 9 -4.06 -17.46 2.52
N GLY A 10 -3.97 -16.30 1.91
CA GLY A 10 -5.08 -15.63 1.22
C GLY A 10 -5.56 -16.28 -0.08
N GLY A 11 -4.97 -17.44 -0.46
CA GLY A 11 -5.28 -18.13 -1.71
C GLY A 11 -4.51 -17.60 -2.93
N GLU A 12 -4.74 -18.22 -4.10
CA GLU A 12 -3.96 -17.91 -5.31
C GLU A 12 -4.15 -16.49 -5.85
N ASN A 13 -5.29 -15.88 -5.58
CA ASN A 13 -5.66 -14.55 -6.07
C ASN A 13 -5.33 -13.41 -5.08
N ASP A 14 -4.83 -13.76 -3.90
CA ASP A 14 -4.37 -12.79 -2.92
C ASP A 14 -3.14 -12.02 -3.44
N PRO A 15 -3.12 -10.68 -3.36
CA PRO A 15 -1.96 -9.89 -3.78
C PRO A 15 -0.65 -10.32 -3.13
N PHE A 16 -0.64 -10.65 -1.85
CA PHE A 16 0.57 -11.05 -1.14
C PHE A 16 1.08 -12.42 -1.59
N THR A 17 0.17 -13.35 -1.93
CA THR A 17 0.55 -14.62 -2.56
C THR A 17 1.20 -14.40 -3.92
N TYR A 18 0.67 -13.47 -4.72
CA TYR A 18 1.28 -13.11 -6.00
C TYR A 18 2.67 -12.46 -5.81
N PHE A 19 2.79 -11.50 -4.89
CA PHE A 19 4.07 -10.87 -4.54
C PHE A 19 5.09 -11.91 -4.06
N SER A 20 4.68 -12.84 -3.18
CA SER A 20 5.54 -13.91 -2.67
C SER A 20 6.06 -14.81 -3.77
N LYS A 21 5.21 -15.19 -4.72
CA LYS A 21 5.60 -15.98 -5.90
C LYS A 21 6.62 -15.23 -6.77
N CYS A 22 6.41 -13.94 -7.03
CA CYS A 22 7.33 -13.11 -7.81
C CYS A 22 8.69 -12.96 -7.09
N LEU A 23 8.67 -12.72 -5.79
CA LEU A 23 9.88 -12.55 -4.99
C LEU A 23 10.68 -13.86 -4.91
N LYS A 24 10.00 -15.00 -4.68
CA LYS A 24 10.61 -16.34 -4.75
C LYS A 24 11.31 -16.55 -6.09
N GLN A 25 10.59 -16.28 -7.19
CA GLN A 25 11.15 -16.45 -8.54
C GLN A 25 12.40 -15.58 -8.77
N ALA A 26 12.41 -14.35 -8.23
CA ALA A 26 13.56 -13.46 -8.32
C ALA A 26 14.79 -14.04 -7.59
N PHE A 27 14.63 -14.51 -6.36
CA PHE A 27 15.70 -15.13 -5.60
C PHE A 27 16.21 -16.43 -6.25
N GLU A 28 15.31 -17.28 -6.73
CA GLU A 28 15.68 -18.52 -7.40
C GLU A 28 16.50 -18.27 -8.69
N ARG A 29 16.16 -17.21 -9.47
CA ARG A 29 16.96 -16.78 -10.61
C ARG A 29 18.37 -16.30 -10.24
N MET A 30 18.54 -15.85 -9.00
CA MET A 30 19.86 -15.51 -8.42
C MET A 30 20.57 -16.72 -7.79
N GLY A 31 20.02 -17.91 -7.93
CA GLY A 31 20.58 -19.12 -7.34
C GLY A 31 20.35 -19.28 -5.84
N ARG A 32 19.37 -18.54 -5.26
CA ARG A 32 19.04 -18.57 -3.84
C ARG A 32 17.81 -19.46 -3.60
N PRO A 33 17.97 -20.61 -2.92
CA PRO A 33 16.85 -21.46 -2.53
C PRO A 33 15.82 -20.66 -1.70
N THR A 34 14.55 -20.71 -2.10
CA THR A 34 13.51 -19.90 -1.45
C THR A 34 12.25 -20.72 -1.21
N HIS A 35 11.71 -20.63 0.01
CA HIS A 35 10.50 -21.31 0.44
C HIS A 35 9.40 -20.31 0.77
N ILE A 36 8.19 -20.54 0.25
CA ILE A 36 6.98 -19.85 0.74
C ILE A 36 6.37 -20.75 1.80
N VAL A 37 6.18 -20.22 2.99
CA VAL A 37 5.61 -20.93 4.14
C VAL A 37 4.30 -20.21 4.53
N GLU A 38 3.20 -20.95 4.53
CA GLU A 38 1.91 -20.42 4.95
C GLU A 38 1.86 -20.32 6.48
N LEU A 39 1.24 -19.22 6.96
CA LEU A 39 0.97 -18.96 8.38
C LEU A 39 -0.27 -19.77 8.80
N ASP A 40 -0.06 -21.04 9.02
CA ASP A 40 -1.05 -21.99 9.52
C ASP A 40 -0.56 -22.65 10.82
N ASP A 41 -1.33 -23.55 11.39
CA ASP A 41 -0.98 -24.26 12.63
C ASP A 41 0.34 -25.06 12.55
N SER A 42 0.83 -25.33 11.34
CA SER A 42 2.07 -26.07 11.11
C SER A 42 3.30 -25.15 10.94
N VAL A 43 3.14 -23.83 10.96
CA VAL A 43 4.20 -22.86 10.67
C VAL A 43 5.45 -23.07 11.53
N MET A 44 5.27 -23.30 12.84
CA MET A 44 6.40 -23.51 13.77
C MET A 44 7.22 -24.74 13.43
N GLY A 45 6.55 -25.85 13.08
CA GLY A 45 7.22 -27.08 12.66
C GLY A 45 7.98 -26.91 11.33
N LYS A 46 7.39 -26.18 10.38
CA LYS A 46 8.02 -25.85 9.10
C LYS A 46 9.28 -24.98 9.29
N LEU A 47 9.19 -23.94 10.13
CA LEU A 47 10.32 -23.07 10.44
C LEU A 47 11.45 -23.83 11.15
N ALA A 48 11.13 -24.67 12.15
CA ALA A 48 12.12 -25.50 12.83
C ALA A 48 12.82 -26.47 11.86
N HIS A 49 12.08 -27.10 10.96
CA HIS A 49 12.64 -27.97 9.93
C HIS A 49 13.60 -27.22 9.01
N LEU A 50 13.21 -26.07 8.48
CA LEU A 50 14.02 -25.23 7.60
C LEU A 50 15.27 -24.70 8.33
N ASN A 51 15.15 -24.34 9.61
CA ASN A 51 16.28 -23.88 10.39
C ASN A 51 17.38 -24.94 10.56
N ASN A 52 17.04 -26.23 10.58
CA ASN A 52 18.02 -27.32 10.59
C ASN A 52 18.90 -27.35 9.32
N THR A 53 18.39 -26.82 8.20
CA THR A 53 19.15 -26.69 6.94
C THR A 53 19.81 -25.32 6.78
N GLY A 54 19.50 -24.40 7.67
CA GLY A 54 19.94 -23.01 7.72
C GLY A 54 19.04 -22.07 6.94
N ILE A 55 18.53 -21.05 7.66
CA ILE A 55 17.79 -19.92 7.11
C ILE A 55 18.71 -18.71 7.02
N ASP A 56 18.78 -18.05 5.87
CA ASP A 56 19.54 -16.81 5.71
C ASP A 56 18.78 -15.63 6.31
N PHE A 57 17.52 -15.49 5.91
CA PHE A 57 16.57 -14.54 6.49
C PHE A 57 15.14 -14.96 6.21
N VAL A 58 14.23 -14.33 6.94
CA VAL A 58 12.78 -14.46 6.77
C VAL A 58 12.22 -13.12 6.24
N PHE A 59 11.36 -13.18 5.24
CA PHE A 59 10.65 -12.02 4.70
C PHE A 59 9.17 -12.09 5.06
N LEU A 60 8.63 -10.95 5.53
CA LEU A 60 7.24 -10.81 5.97
C LEU A 60 6.54 -9.68 5.20
N TRP A 61 5.37 -9.95 4.67
CA TRP A 61 4.48 -8.91 4.18
C TRP A 61 3.71 -8.29 5.34
N GLN A 62 3.64 -6.94 5.39
CA GLN A 62 2.90 -6.15 6.40
C GLN A 62 3.25 -6.51 7.85
N GLY A 63 4.41 -7.10 8.10
CA GLY A 63 4.81 -7.55 9.43
C GLY A 63 3.94 -8.66 10.02
N VAL A 64 3.12 -9.33 9.21
CA VAL A 64 2.30 -10.46 9.66
C VAL A 64 3.22 -11.62 10.03
N GLY A 65 3.07 -12.13 11.25
CA GLY A 65 3.96 -13.16 11.82
C GLY A 65 5.10 -12.61 12.70
N LEU A 66 5.24 -11.29 12.86
CA LEU A 66 6.25 -10.72 13.77
C LEU A 66 6.08 -11.14 15.23
N GLN A 67 4.85 -11.38 15.65
CA GLN A 67 4.51 -11.74 17.02
C GLN A 67 4.40 -13.25 17.25
N LEU A 68 4.89 -14.09 16.31
CA LEU A 68 4.88 -15.54 16.50
C LEU A 68 5.64 -15.95 17.75
N GLY A 69 4.99 -16.76 18.59
CA GLY A 69 5.54 -17.22 19.87
C GLY A 69 5.32 -16.28 21.04
N ALA A 70 5.13 -14.98 20.83
CA ALA A 70 4.89 -14.02 21.91
C ALA A 70 3.51 -14.24 22.57
N THR A 71 3.47 -14.02 23.89
CA THR A 71 2.26 -14.05 24.72
C THR A 71 2.14 -12.74 25.51
N ASP A 72 1.02 -12.53 26.19
CA ASP A 72 0.85 -11.36 27.07
C ASP A 72 1.86 -11.31 28.23
N THR A 73 2.36 -12.48 28.64
CA THR A 73 3.31 -12.61 29.76
C THR A 73 4.76 -12.80 29.31
N ASP A 74 4.99 -13.23 28.07
CA ASP A 74 6.31 -13.40 27.49
C ASP A 74 6.36 -12.78 26.10
N PRO A 75 7.03 -11.63 25.95
CA PRO A 75 7.16 -10.96 24.65
C PRO A 75 8.20 -11.60 23.71
N THR A 76 8.88 -12.67 24.14
CA THR A 76 9.88 -13.37 23.32
C THR A 76 9.22 -13.96 22.09
N THR A 77 9.75 -13.65 20.93
CA THR A 77 9.25 -14.17 19.67
C THR A 77 10.09 -15.35 19.17
N VAL A 78 9.54 -16.12 18.27
CA VAL A 78 10.29 -17.19 17.59
C VAL A 78 11.57 -16.65 16.90
N TRP A 79 11.58 -15.37 16.53
CA TRP A 79 12.72 -14.73 15.87
C TRP A 79 13.89 -14.52 16.83
N ASP A 80 13.63 -14.30 18.09
CA ASP A 80 14.65 -14.22 19.15
C ASP A 80 15.29 -15.57 19.43
N GLU A 81 14.52 -16.65 19.30
CA GLU A 81 14.99 -18.03 19.46
C GLU A 81 15.79 -18.50 18.25
N LEU A 82 15.27 -18.28 17.03
CA LEU A 82 15.92 -18.71 15.80
C LEU A 82 17.18 -17.89 15.48
N LYS A 83 17.26 -16.64 15.95
CA LYS A 83 18.38 -15.70 15.72
C LYS A 83 18.70 -15.53 14.24
N VAL A 84 17.66 -15.38 13.42
CA VAL A 84 17.74 -15.14 11.99
C VAL A 84 17.19 -13.76 11.66
N PRO A 85 17.76 -13.02 10.70
CA PRO A 85 17.22 -11.76 10.23
C PRO A 85 15.78 -11.88 9.75
N VAL A 86 14.93 -10.96 10.16
CA VAL A 86 13.54 -10.84 9.73
C VAL A 86 13.34 -9.49 9.07
N LEU A 87 12.95 -9.50 7.81
CA LEU A 87 12.72 -8.30 7.01
C LEU A 87 11.22 -8.12 6.80
N ALA A 88 10.61 -7.16 7.49
CA ALA A 88 9.19 -6.87 7.42
C ALA A 88 8.93 -5.70 6.45
N TYR A 89 8.32 -5.96 5.30
CA TYR A 89 8.00 -4.96 4.28
C TYR A 89 6.55 -4.52 4.40
N HIS A 90 6.33 -3.21 4.54
CA HIS A 90 5.04 -2.59 4.80
C HIS A 90 4.60 -1.70 3.65
N GLY A 91 3.42 -1.96 3.11
CA GLY A 91 2.76 -1.12 2.10
C GLY A 91 1.77 -0.12 2.67
N ASP A 92 1.27 -0.38 3.89
CA ASP A 92 0.28 0.47 4.57
C ASP A 92 0.92 1.35 5.64
N HIS A 93 0.20 2.46 5.96
CA HIS A 93 0.60 3.33 7.05
C HIS A 93 0.57 2.59 8.40
N PRO A 94 1.52 2.87 9.32
CA PRO A 94 1.61 2.18 10.61
C PRO A 94 0.35 2.24 11.48
N SER A 95 -0.57 3.16 11.22
CA SER A 95 -1.84 3.24 11.93
C SER A 95 -2.81 2.10 11.62
N HIS A 96 -2.67 1.40 10.49
CA HIS A 96 -3.60 0.35 10.11
C HIS A 96 -3.43 -0.95 10.88
N MET A 97 -2.20 -1.33 11.18
CA MET A 97 -1.87 -2.55 11.93
C MET A 97 -0.76 -2.26 12.95
N PRO A 98 -1.01 -1.44 13.98
CA PRO A 98 0.05 -0.89 14.83
C PRO A 98 0.89 -1.96 15.53
N MET A 99 0.32 -3.12 15.82
CA MET A 99 1.06 -4.23 16.45
C MET A 99 2.10 -4.84 15.49
N ASN A 100 1.85 -4.83 14.18
CA ASN A 100 2.78 -5.36 13.18
C ASN A 100 3.98 -4.44 12.94
N HIS A 101 3.98 -3.24 13.52
CA HIS A 101 5.07 -2.26 13.38
C HIS A 101 5.93 -2.15 14.64
N LYS A 102 5.55 -2.83 15.74
CA LYS A 102 6.36 -2.94 16.95
C LYS A 102 7.30 -4.12 16.81
N ALA A 103 8.56 -3.93 17.10
CA ALA A 103 9.52 -5.01 17.22
C ALA A 103 10.58 -4.63 18.24
N THR A 104 10.73 -5.46 19.27
CA THR A 104 11.78 -5.36 20.28
C THR A 104 12.96 -6.27 19.97
N SER A 105 12.77 -7.24 19.08
CA SER A 105 13.83 -8.14 18.64
C SER A 105 14.92 -7.41 17.84
N PRO A 106 16.20 -7.59 18.15
CA PRO A 106 17.31 -7.04 17.38
C PRO A 106 17.41 -7.66 15.97
N TRP A 107 16.75 -8.78 15.74
CA TRP A 107 16.73 -9.51 14.47
C TRP A 107 15.74 -8.95 13.46
N VAL A 108 14.85 -8.02 13.85
CA VAL A 108 13.81 -7.47 12.99
C VAL A 108 14.24 -6.15 12.35
N GLN A 109 14.04 -6.02 11.04
CA GLN A 109 14.16 -4.78 10.28
C GLN A 109 12.85 -4.47 9.58
N HIS A 110 12.31 -3.29 9.84
CA HIS A 110 11.14 -2.75 9.12
C HIS A 110 11.57 -1.98 7.88
N ILE A 111 10.91 -2.26 6.78
CA ILE A 111 11.10 -1.61 5.48
C ILE A 111 9.73 -1.14 5.01
N TYR A 112 9.60 0.14 4.69
CA TYR A 112 8.33 0.71 4.22
C TYR A 112 8.39 0.99 2.71
N SER A 113 7.25 0.85 2.04
CA SER A 113 7.13 1.25 0.63
C SER A 113 7.07 2.76 0.46
N VAL A 114 6.80 3.51 1.54
CA VAL A 114 6.55 4.95 1.56
C VAL A 114 7.49 5.61 2.56
N ALA A 115 8.19 6.66 2.14
CA ALA A 115 9.17 7.34 2.99
C ALA A 115 8.54 8.01 4.21
N SER A 116 7.38 8.66 4.05
CA SER A 116 6.65 9.27 5.15
C SER A 116 6.16 8.24 6.19
N PHE A 117 5.82 7.02 5.76
CA PHE A 117 5.46 5.93 6.67
C PHE A 117 6.65 5.47 7.53
N ALA A 118 7.84 5.38 6.91
CA ALA A 118 9.06 5.10 7.66
C ALA A 118 9.39 6.21 8.66
N ALA A 119 9.21 7.47 8.27
CA ALA A 119 9.42 8.63 9.14
C ALA A 119 8.43 8.62 10.33
N PHE A 120 7.13 8.42 10.07
CA PHE A 120 6.12 8.27 11.13
C PHE A 120 6.50 7.14 12.11
N ALA A 121 6.83 5.99 11.56
CA ALA A 121 7.19 4.84 12.34
C ALA A 121 8.47 5.08 13.18
N ASN A 122 9.48 5.78 12.65
CA ASN A 122 10.70 6.15 13.37
C ASN A 122 10.43 7.15 14.49
N THR A 123 9.44 8.01 14.33
CA THR A 123 9.11 9.06 15.29
C THR A 123 8.24 8.54 16.43
N TYR A 124 7.26 7.71 16.14
CA TYR A 124 6.19 7.41 17.08
C TYR A 124 6.12 5.96 17.56
N ILE A 125 6.69 5.00 16.84
CA ILE A 125 6.56 3.59 17.21
C ILE A 125 7.85 3.09 17.88
N PRO A 126 7.79 2.61 19.14
CA PRO A 126 8.96 2.07 19.83
C PRO A 126 9.55 0.85 19.12
N ARG A 127 10.85 0.89 18.83
CA ARG A 127 11.60 -0.18 18.15
C ARG A 127 13.07 -0.16 18.49
N ASN A 128 13.73 -1.29 18.25
CA ASN A 128 15.18 -1.42 18.46
C ASN A 128 16.02 -1.00 17.24
N SER A 129 15.38 -0.68 16.11
CA SER A 129 16.07 -0.24 14.89
C SER A 129 15.28 0.80 14.14
N SER A 130 15.97 1.71 13.47
CA SER A 130 15.33 2.65 12.55
C SER A 130 14.74 1.90 11.36
N ALA A 131 13.52 2.26 10.98
CA ALA A 131 12.91 1.78 9.75
C ALA A 131 13.58 2.44 8.55
N THR A 132 13.65 1.70 7.48
CA THR A 132 14.09 2.17 6.17
C THR A 132 12.92 2.19 5.18
N PHE A 133 13.13 2.71 4.00
CA PHE A 133 12.12 2.60 2.95
C PHE A 133 12.73 2.10 1.64
N TYR A 134 11.87 1.45 0.84
CA TYR A 134 12.19 1.06 -0.53
C TYR A 134 10.91 1.06 -1.36
N GLN A 135 10.91 1.75 -2.48
CA GLN A 135 9.76 1.85 -3.39
C GLN A 135 9.30 0.46 -3.87
N PRO A 136 8.00 0.23 -4.09
CA PRO A 136 7.52 -1.04 -4.59
C PRO A 136 8.19 -1.42 -5.91
N PRO A 137 8.80 -2.61 -6.00
CA PRO A 137 9.48 -3.03 -7.22
C PRO A 137 8.47 -3.37 -8.33
N VAL A 138 8.90 -3.29 -9.59
CA VAL A 138 8.14 -3.85 -10.71
C VAL A 138 8.12 -5.37 -10.60
N LEU A 139 6.93 -5.94 -10.56
CA LEU A 139 6.73 -7.39 -10.42
C LEU A 139 6.85 -8.11 -11.76
N PHE A 140 7.27 -9.37 -11.71
CA PHE A 140 7.23 -10.21 -12.88
C PHE A 140 5.80 -10.62 -13.21
N SER A 141 5.50 -10.66 -14.50
CA SER A 141 4.26 -11.23 -15.01
C SER A 141 4.52 -11.86 -16.37
N ASP A 142 3.73 -12.85 -16.68
CA ASP A 142 3.69 -13.43 -18.04
C ASP A 142 3.11 -12.48 -19.08
N GLY A 143 2.68 -11.29 -18.65
CA GLY A 143 1.94 -10.33 -19.45
C GLY A 143 0.47 -10.72 -19.63
N ILE A 144 -0.29 -9.82 -20.23
CA ILE A 144 -1.68 -10.10 -20.59
C ILE A 144 -1.69 -11.12 -21.73
N LYS A 145 -2.26 -12.30 -21.46
CA LYS A 145 -2.45 -13.34 -22.49
C LYS A 145 -3.83 -13.13 -23.14
N GLY A 146 -3.85 -12.68 -24.39
CA GLY A 146 -5.08 -12.59 -25.18
C GLY A 146 -5.44 -11.19 -25.65
N GLN A 147 -6.67 -11.10 -26.18
CA GLN A 147 -7.28 -9.83 -26.61
C GLN A 147 -7.79 -9.03 -25.42
N PHE A 148 -7.91 -7.71 -25.61
CA PHE A 148 -8.53 -6.87 -24.59
C PHE A 148 -9.97 -7.28 -24.32
N ALA A 149 -10.37 -7.20 -23.05
CA ALA A 149 -11.73 -7.47 -22.61
C ALA A 149 -12.72 -6.37 -23.04
N GLY A 150 -12.22 -5.19 -23.45
CA GLY A 150 -13.03 -4.09 -23.98
C GLY A 150 -12.42 -2.71 -23.75
N ASP A 151 -13.15 -1.71 -24.26
CA ASP A 151 -12.79 -0.30 -24.28
C ASP A 151 -13.35 0.42 -23.03
N PHE A 152 -12.75 0.17 -21.86
CA PHE A 152 -13.12 0.75 -20.58
C PHE A 152 -11.89 0.95 -19.70
N PHE A 153 -12.02 1.79 -18.68
CA PHE A 153 -11.07 1.85 -17.57
C PHE A 153 -11.49 0.88 -16.46
N VAL A 154 -10.52 0.44 -15.66
CA VAL A 154 -10.74 -0.36 -14.45
C VAL A 154 -10.36 0.44 -13.23
N PHE A 155 -11.25 0.51 -12.24
CA PHE A 155 -11.00 1.16 -10.96
C PHE A 155 -11.25 0.20 -9.80
N PRO A 156 -10.22 -0.50 -9.33
CA PRO A 156 -10.33 -1.43 -8.21
C PRO A 156 -10.17 -0.69 -6.89
N LYS A 157 -11.28 -0.41 -6.20
CA LYS A 157 -11.28 0.35 -4.93
C LYS A 157 -12.48 -0.02 -4.06
N ASN A 158 -12.21 -0.25 -2.77
CA ASN A 158 -13.25 -0.34 -1.75
C ASN A 158 -13.58 1.05 -1.20
N LEU A 159 -14.81 1.25 -0.78
CA LEU A 159 -15.23 2.35 0.07
C LEU A 159 -15.49 1.83 1.48
N ASP A 160 -15.05 2.59 2.48
CA ASP A 160 -15.41 2.36 3.87
C ASP A 160 -16.80 2.96 4.16
N ASP A 161 -17.61 2.29 4.99
CA ASP A 161 -18.85 2.85 5.51
C ASP A 161 -18.53 3.77 6.69
N LEU A 162 -18.52 5.08 6.40
CA LEU A 162 -18.19 6.12 7.38
C LEU A 162 -19.39 7.01 7.73
N ASP A 163 -20.55 6.79 7.10
CA ASP A 163 -21.68 7.70 7.24
C ASP A 163 -22.16 7.78 8.71
N ALA A 164 -22.26 6.63 9.38
CA ALA A 164 -22.64 6.61 10.80
C ALA A 164 -21.61 7.31 11.71
N THR A 165 -20.33 7.13 11.44
CA THR A 165 -19.23 7.76 12.19
C THR A 165 -19.22 9.27 12.01
N LEU A 166 -19.36 9.75 10.78
CA LEU A 166 -19.42 11.18 10.47
C LEU A 166 -20.67 11.83 11.08
N ASP A 167 -21.79 11.13 11.06
CA ASP A 167 -23.04 11.62 11.69
C ASP A 167 -22.94 11.66 13.22
N GLU A 168 -22.24 10.72 13.84
CA GLU A 168 -21.94 10.77 15.28
C GLU A 168 -21.11 12.03 15.62
N TRP A 169 -20.05 12.30 14.88
CA TRP A 169 -19.21 13.47 15.12
C TRP A 169 -19.98 14.78 14.92
N ARG A 170 -20.81 14.87 13.89
CA ARG A 170 -21.66 16.06 13.64
C ARG A 170 -22.69 16.30 14.74
N ARG A 171 -23.17 15.24 15.44
CA ARG A 171 -24.11 15.36 16.56
C ARG A 171 -23.46 15.74 17.88
N ALA A 172 -22.16 15.58 18.01
CA ALA A 172 -21.41 15.87 19.23
C ALA A 172 -20.21 16.82 18.95
N PRO A 173 -20.45 17.99 18.32
CA PRO A 173 -19.36 18.89 17.91
C PRO A 173 -18.64 19.53 19.10
N GLU A 174 -19.22 19.51 20.30
CA GLU A 174 -18.60 19.97 21.55
C GLU A 174 -17.49 19.05 22.06
N ARG A 175 -17.43 17.80 21.58
CA ARG A 175 -16.33 16.89 21.88
C ARG A 175 -15.11 17.31 21.08
N ARG A 176 -13.99 17.56 21.76
CA ARG A 176 -12.72 17.98 21.13
C ARG A 176 -12.29 17.02 19.99
N VAL A 177 -12.45 15.71 20.23
CA VAL A 177 -12.12 14.69 19.24
C VAL A 177 -12.98 14.82 17.97
N ALA A 178 -14.30 15.00 18.13
CA ALA A 178 -15.22 15.13 17.01
C ALA A 178 -14.94 16.42 16.21
N SER A 179 -14.76 17.54 16.89
CA SER A 179 -14.41 18.82 16.27
C SER A 179 -13.09 18.73 15.50
N PHE A 180 -12.04 18.16 16.13
CA PHE A 180 -10.74 17.96 15.48
C PHE A 180 -10.85 17.07 14.23
N LEU A 181 -11.54 15.94 14.32
CA LEU A 181 -11.66 15.02 13.19
C LEU A 181 -12.42 15.62 12.00
N LEU A 182 -13.46 16.43 12.27
CA LEU A 182 -14.18 17.14 11.21
C LEU A 182 -13.32 18.23 10.57
N GLU A 183 -12.60 19.02 11.35
CA GLU A 183 -11.70 20.07 10.85
C GLU A 183 -10.55 19.47 10.01
N ALA A 184 -9.93 18.41 10.52
CA ALA A 184 -8.85 17.73 9.81
C ALA A 184 -9.34 17.05 8.52
N ALA A 185 -10.54 16.44 8.53
CA ALA A 185 -11.15 15.88 7.34
C ALA A 185 -11.40 16.95 6.26
N ASP A 186 -11.95 18.10 6.66
CA ASP A 186 -12.19 19.23 5.75
C ASP A 186 -10.88 19.77 5.17
N ALA A 187 -9.83 19.91 5.99
CA ALA A 187 -8.51 20.35 5.53
C ALA A 187 -7.93 19.38 4.50
N ILE A 188 -7.93 18.07 4.78
CA ILE A 188 -7.41 17.03 3.89
C ILE A 188 -8.17 17.02 2.55
N ILE A 189 -9.51 17.07 2.60
CA ILE A 189 -10.34 17.04 1.40
C ILE A 189 -10.15 18.32 0.57
N SER A 190 -10.00 19.47 1.23
CA SER A 190 -9.75 20.75 0.56
C SER A 190 -8.40 20.75 -0.16
N GLU A 191 -7.32 20.32 0.51
CA GLU A 191 -5.99 20.21 -0.08
C GLU A 191 -6.00 19.28 -1.31
N PHE A 192 -6.64 18.12 -1.18
CA PHE A 192 -6.78 17.19 -2.30
C PHE A 192 -7.53 17.82 -3.49
N ARG A 193 -8.68 18.46 -3.25
CA ARG A 193 -9.51 19.10 -4.31
C ARG A 193 -8.84 20.28 -4.98
N ASN A 194 -7.93 20.94 -4.29
CA ASN A 194 -7.11 22.01 -4.85
C ASN A 194 -5.96 21.49 -5.72
N GLY A 195 -5.81 20.18 -5.87
CA GLY A 195 -4.72 19.55 -6.62
C GLY A 195 -3.38 19.63 -5.89
N ASN A 196 -3.38 19.95 -4.60
CA ASN A 196 -2.17 19.98 -3.80
C ASN A 196 -1.66 18.57 -3.54
N ARG A 197 -0.33 18.41 -3.55
CA ARG A 197 0.36 17.12 -3.41
C ARG A 197 0.86 16.88 -1.98
N THR A 198 0.25 17.54 -1.01
CA THR A 198 0.59 17.33 0.40
C THR A 198 0.06 15.99 0.86
N ASN A 199 0.92 15.18 1.47
CA ASN A 199 0.48 13.93 2.07
C ASN A 199 -0.49 14.24 3.23
N HIS A 200 -1.65 13.59 3.24
CA HIS A 200 -2.67 13.83 4.28
C HIS A 200 -2.15 13.49 5.69
N HIS A 201 -1.21 12.55 5.83
CA HIS A 201 -0.58 12.28 7.12
C HIS A 201 0.24 13.46 7.63
N ASP A 202 0.91 14.21 6.75
CA ASP A 202 1.66 15.41 7.14
C ASP A 202 0.72 16.55 7.59
N ILE A 203 -0.45 16.66 6.95
CA ILE A 203 -1.51 17.60 7.38
C ILE A 203 -1.97 17.25 8.80
N ILE A 204 -2.28 15.97 9.05
CA ILE A 204 -2.71 15.50 10.37
C ILE A 204 -1.65 15.80 11.42
N ASP A 205 -0.38 15.45 11.15
CA ASP A 205 0.71 15.68 12.10
C ASP A 205 0.96 17.16 12.36
N GLY A 206 0.80 18.02 11.34
CA GLY A 206 0.87 19.47 11.49
C GLY A 206 -0.24 20.06 12.40
N MET A 207 -1.42 19.44 12.42
CA MET A 207 -2.54 19.85 13.28
C MET A 207 -2.42 19.28 14.70
N LEU A 208 -1.73 18.15 14.91
CA LEU A 208 -1.57 17.46 16.19
C LEU A 208 -0.41 18.04 17.02
N ASN A 209 -0.49 19.33 17.38
CA ASN A 209 0.46 19.94 18.31
C ASN A 209 0.28 19.39 19.74
N ALA A 210 1.19 19.76 20.65
CA ALA A 210 1.22 19.21 22.02
C ALA A 210 -0.06 19.51 22.81
N GLU A 211 -0.65 20.71 22.67
CA GLU A 211 -1.87 21.14 23.35
C GLU A 211 -3.09 20.36 22.86
N VAL A 212 -3.23 20.26 21.53
CA VAL A 212 -4.29 19.47 20.89
C VAL A 212 -4.18 18.00 21.32
N MET A 213 -2.99 17.42 21.26
CA MET A 213 -2.76 16.03 21.69
C MET A 213 -3.12 15.80 23.15
N ALA A 214 -2.76 16.71 24.06
CA ALA A 214 -3.11 16.59 25.47
C ALA A 214 -4.63 16.56 25.67
N GLY A 215 -5.38 17.47 25.02
CA GLY A 215 -6.83 17.50 25.08
C GLY A 215 -7.50 16.25 24.49
N LEU A 216 -6.99 15.73 23.37
CA LEU A 216 -7.51 14.51 22.76
C LEU A 216 -7.23 13.26 23.62
N CYS A 217 -6.06 13.19 24.27
CA CYS A 217 -5.73 12.12 25.21
C CYS A 217 -6.66 12.14 26.44
N GLU A 218 -6.98 13.32 26.95
CA GLU A 218 -7.93 13.50 28.05
C GLU A 218 -9.32 12.99 27.66
N ASP A 219 -9.85 13.46 26.50
CA ASP A 219 -11.16 13.08 26.01
C ASP A 219 -11.32 11.56 25.74
N LEU A 220 -10.27 10.92 25.24
CA LEU A 220 -10.26 9.49 24.90
C LEU A 220 -9.77 8.59 26.05
N GLY A 221 -9.25 9.14 27.12
CA GLY A 221 -8.67 8.36 28.22
C GLY A 221 -7.53 7.44 27.78
N SER A 222 -6.76 7.84 26.75
CA SER A 222 -5.77 6.99 26.07
C SER A 222 -4.41 7.67 25.94
N SER A 223 -3.35 6.87 25.75
CA SER A 223 -2.00 7.40 25.52
C SER A 223 -1.86 8.09 24.18
N GLY A 224 -0.92 9.04 24.08
CA GLY A 224 -0.70 9.82 22.87
C GLY A 224 -0.45 8.98 21.60
N LEU A 225 0.26 7.85 21.70
CA LEU A 225 0.46 6.95 20.56
C LEU A 225 -0.86 6.32 20.09
N VAL A 226 -1.68 5.83 21.03
CA VAL A 226 -2.98 5.20 20.70
C VAL A 226 -3.91 6.21 20.04
N VAL A 227 -3.99 7.42 20.62
CA VAL A 227 -4.78 8.53 20.05
C VAL A 227 -4.31 8.88 18.65
N ARG A 228 -3.01 9.09 18.45
CA ARG A 228 -2.43 9.42 17.16
C ARG A 228 -2.74 8.36 16.10
N VAL A 229 -2.48 7.09 16.42
CA VAL A 229 -2.77 5.95 15.53
C VAL A 229 -4.26 5.91 15.14
N HIS A 230 -5.15 6.10 16.10
CA HIS A 230 -6.59 6.09 15.86
C HIS A 230 -7.02 7.23 14.91
N ILE A 231 -6.52 8.44 15.15
CA ILE A 231 -6.82 9.62 14.33
C ILE A 231 -6.32 9.41 12.89
N HIS A 232 -5.07 8.99 12.72
CA HIS A 232 -4.52 8.72 11.38
C HIS A 232 -5.32 7.64 10.64
N MET A 233 -5.72 6.56 11.32
CA MET A 233 -6.52 5.50 10.72
C MET A 233 -7.88 5.99 10.24
N LEU A 234 -8.59 6.80 11.04
CA LEU A 234 -9.90 7.32 10.68
C LEU A 234 -9.82 8.33 9.52
N LEU A 235 -8.88 9.26 9.59
CA LEU A 235 -8.71 10.30 8.57
C LEU A 235 -8.17 9.73 7.25
N ASP A 236 -7.33 8.68 7.28
CA ASP A 236 -6.92 7.97 6.07
C ASP A 236 -8.11 7.34 5.35
N LYS A 237 -9.05 6.71 6.10
CA LYS A 237 -10.28 6.16 5.50
C LYS A 237 -11.13 7.25 4.83
N ILE A 238 -11.29 8.40 5.49
CA ILE A 238 -12.03 9.54 4.93
C ILE A 238 -11.35 10.03 3.64
N HIS A 239 -10.04 10.20 3.68
CA HIS A 239 -9.27 10.61 2.50
C HIS A 239 -9.40 9.60 1.36
N ARG A 240 -9.24 8.30 1.64
CA ARG A 240 -9.40 7.23 0.64
C ARG A 240 -10.80 7.24 -0.01
N ASN A 241 -11.85 7.48 0.78
CA ASN A 241 -13.21 7.59 0.26
C ASN A 241 -13.36 8.83 -0.61
N ALA A 242 -12.85 10.00 -0.17
CA ALA A 242 -12.91 11.24 -0.94
C ALA A 242 -12.21 11.11 -2.30
N VAL A 243 -11.03 10.50 -2.33
CA VAL A 243 -10.28 10.20 -3.57
C VAL A 243 -11.08 9.26 -4.47
N ALA A 244 -11.66 8.20 -3.92
CA ALA A 244 -12.45 7.24 -4.69
C ALA A 244 -13.72 7.88 -5.29
N GLU A 245 -14.43 8.68 -4.51
CA GLU A 245 -15.61 9.41 -4.97
C GLU A 245 -15.26 10.46 -6.05
N HIS A 246 -14.12 11.13 -5.90
CA HIS A 246 -13.62 12.07 -6.90
C HIS A 246 -13.41 11.37 -8.24
N VAL A 247 -12.74 10.21 -8.26
CA VAL A 247 -12.52 9.44 -9.50
C VAL A 247 -13.84 9.13 -10.21
N VAL A 248 -14.83 8.62 -9.47
CA VAL A 248 -16.12 8.24 -10.04
C VAL A 248 -16.91 9.46 -10.55
N ASN A 249 -16.84 10.59 -9.83
CA ASN A 249 -17.53 11.81 -10.22
C ASN A 249 -16.84 12.49 -11.42
N ASP A 250 -15.53 12.52 -11.46
CA ASP A 250 -14.76 13.16 -12.53
C ASP A 250 -14.89 12.37 -13.84
N LEU A 251 -15.07 11.06 -13.76
CA LEU A 251 -15.23 10.14 -14.89
C LEU A 251 -16.68 9.76 -15.21
N LYS A 252 -17.67 10.53 -14.76
CA LYS A 252 -19.10 10.19 -14.89
C LYS A 252 -19.55 9.81 -16.30
N ASP A 253 -18.91 10.35 -17.34
CA ASP A 253 -19.24 10.13 -18.74
C ASP A 253 -18.21 9.23 -19.46
N VAL A 254 -17.33 8.56 -18.70
CA VAL A 254 -16.27 7.70 -19.22
C VAL A 254 -16.59 6.24 -18.90
N PRO A 255 -16.40 5.29 -19.84
CA PRO A 255 -16.60 3.87 -19.59
C PRO A 255 -15.69 3.38 -18.46
N LEU A 256 -16.27 3.03 -17.31
CA LEU A 256 -15.56 2.67 -16.10
C LEU A 256 -16.14 1.43 -15.45
N LYS A 257 -15.31 0.41 -15.21
CA LYS A 257 -15.64 -0.75 -14.38
C LYS A 257 -15.03 -0.59 -13.00
N ILE A 258 -15.90 -0.53 -12.01
CA ILE A 258 -15.54 -0.29 -10.61
C ILE A 258 -15.65 -1.62 -9.87
N TYR A 259 -14.54 -2.06 -9.29
CA TYR A 259 -14.45 -3.29 -8.50
C TYR A 259 -14.27 -2.96 -7.04
N GLY A 260 -15.13 -3.48 -6.18
CA GLY A 260 -14.96 -3.29 -4.75
C GLY A 260 -16.27 -3.31 -3.97
N ARG A 261 -16.14 -3.14 -2.65
CA ARG A 261 -17.27 -3.07 -1.70
C ARG A 261 -17.59 -1.61 -1.36
N GLY A 262 -18.76 -1.38 -0.79
CA GLY A 262 -19.18 -0.07 -0.29
C GLY A 262 -19.74 0.88 -1.36
N TRP A 263 -19.97 0.40 -2.57
CA TRP A 263 -20.46 1.21 -3.70
C TRP A 263 -21.98 1.22 -3.85
N GLU A 264 -22.74 0.66 -2.93
CA GLU A 264 -24.20 0.48 -3.01
C GLU A 264 -24.91 1.81 -3.22
N ARG A 265 -24.50 2.87 -2.50
CA ARG A 265 -25.04 4.22 -2.63
C ARG A 265 -24.83 4.85 -4.01
N PHE A 266 -23.78 4.44 -4.73
CA PHE A 266 -23.48 4.90 -6.10
C PHE A 266 -24.21 4.09 -7.16
N ARG A 267 -24.46 2.82 -6.92
CA ARG A 267 -25.24 1.95 -7.83
C ARG A 267 -26.65 2.46 -8.03
N LEU A 268 -27.22 3.16 -7.06
CA LEU A 268 -28.54 3.76 -7.14
C LEU A 268 -28.56 5.01 -8.03
N ARG A 269 -27.40 5.61 -8.32
CA ARG A 269 -27.27 6.70 -9.28
C ARG A 269 -27.15 6.08 -10.66
N GLN A 270 -28.24 6.00 -11.42
CA GLN A 270 -28.23 5.45 -12.77
C GLN A 270 -27.20 6.20 -13.63
N ASN A 271 -26.06 5.57 -13.86
CA ASN A 271 -25.02 6.03 -14.77
C ASN A 271 -24.73 4.92 -15.78
N SER A 272 -25.09 5.14 -17.05
CA SER A 272 -24.93 4.15 -18.13
C SER A 272 -23.46 3.86 -18.49
N HIS A 273 -22.52 4.69 -18.04
CA HIS A 273 -21.09 4.55 -18.33
C HIS A 273 -20.34 3.76 -17.24
N HIS A 274 -20.95 3.55 -16.08
CA HIS A 274 -20.32 2.87 -14.96
C HIS A 274 -20.93 1.48 -14.71
N GLU A 275 -20.07 0.50 -14.59
CA GLU A 275 -20.42 -0.87 -14.20
C GLU A 275 -19.78 -1.17 -12.85
N PHE A 276 -20.61 -1.42 -11.81
CA PHE A 276 -20.14 -1.80 -10.48
C PHE A 276 -20.12 -3.33 -10.35
N LEU A 277 -18.95 -3.88 -10.12
CA LEU A 277 -18.72 -5.32 -10.04
C LEU A 277 -18.38 -5.73 -8.61
N SER A 278 -18.77 -6.95 -8.24
CA SER A 278 -18.44 -7.49 -6.91
C SER A 278 -16.94 -7.74 -6.78
N PHE A 279 -16.46 -7.79 -5.53
CA PHE A 279 -15.07 -8.11 -5.23
C PHE A 279 -14.68 -9.52 -5.72
N ASP A 280 -15.61 -10.46 -5.70
CA ASP A 280 -15.37 -11.84 -6.14
C ASP A 280 -15.10 -11.94 -7.65
N ALA A 281 -15.60 -10.98 -8.44
CA ALA A 281 -15.23 -10.84 -9.85
C ALA A 281 -13.76 -10.43 -10.07
N MET A 282 -13.06 -9.98 -9.02
CA MET A 282 -11.62 -9.67 -9.05
C MET A 282 -10.71 -10.87 -8.80
N SER A 283 -11.26 -12.07 -8.64
CA SER A 283 -10.50 -13.29 -8.34
C SER A 283 -9.44 -13.61 -9.39
N ASP A 284 -9.56 -13.05 -10.58
CA ASP A 284 -8.53 -13.12 -11.62
C ASP A 284 -7.78 -11.77 -11.74
N ASN A 285 -6.55 -11.72 -11.21
CA ASN A 285 -5.65 -10.57 -11.36
C ASN A 285 -5.43 -10.17 -12.83
N SER A 286 -5.56 -11.12 -13.77
CA SER A 286 -5.39 -10.86 -15.20
C SER A 286 -6.48 -9.96 -15.76
N PHE A 287 -7.71 -10.06 -15.26
CA PHE A 287 -8.85 -9.29 -15.74
C PHE A 287 -8.68 -7.78 -15.50
N GLN A 288 -8.09 -7.38 -14.37
CA GLN A 288 -7.87 -5.97 -14.03
C GLN A 288 -6.99 -5.27 -15.08
N PHE A 289 -6.08 -6.03 -15.70
CA PHE A 289 -5.11 -5.51 -16.66
C PHE A 289 -5.48 -5.74 -18.12
N ALA A 290 -6.60 -6.43 -18.38
CA ALA A 290 -7.05 -6.75 -19.75
C ALA A 290 -7.84 -5.62 -20.44
N SER A 291 -8.07 -4.51 -19.78
CA SER A 291 -8.74 -3.34 -20.33
C SER A 291 -7.85 -2.60 -21.32
N ARG A 292 -8.44 -2.11 -22.43
CA ARG A 292 -7.69 -1.35 -23.43
C ARG A 292 -7.26 0.02 -22.94
N TYR A 293 -8.08 0.68 -22.12
CA TYR A 293 -7.74 1.99 -21.56
C TYR A 293 -6.87 1.88 -20.31
N GLY A 294 -6.91 0.75 -19.62
CA GLY A 294 -6.05 0.47 -18.47
C GLY A 294 -6.70 0.69 -17.12
N ILE A 295 -5.88 0.73 -16.10
CA ILE A 295 -6.32 0.93 -14.71
C ILE A 295 -6.20 2.40 -14.29
N ILE A 296 -7.08 2.80 -13.37
CA ILE A 296 -6.94 4.04 -12.62
C ILE A 296 -6.48 3.67 -11.22
N ASP A 297 -5.29 4.12 -10.86
CA ASP A 297 -4.70 3.89 -9.55
C ASP A 297 -4.71 5.19 -8.73
N ALA A 298 -5.80 5.39 -8.00
CA ALA A 298 -5.96 6.52 -7.10
C ALA A 298 -5.36 6.18 -5.73
N ALA A 299 -4.02 6.20 -5.65
CA ALA A 299 -3.32 6.03 -4.38
C ALA A 299 -3.53 7.26 -3.49
N PRO A 300 -3.72 7.07 -2.17
CA PRO A 300 -3.89 8.18 -1.24
C PRO A 300 -2.57 8.85 -0.83
N VAL A 301 -1.44 8.31 -1.28
CA VAL A 301 -0.09 8.80 -0.96
C VAL A 301 0.60 9.32 -2.21
N HIS A 302 1.36 10.40 -2.07
CA HIS A 302 2.02 11.09 -3.18
C HIS A 302 3.52 10.83 -3.26
N ASP A 303 4.13 10.29 -2.21
CA ASP A 303 5.58 10.06 -2.08
C ASP A 303 6.01 8.61 -2.35
N ALA A 304 5.10 7.79 -2.90
CA ALA A 304 5.42 6.42 -3.31
C ALA A 304 4.55 5.92 -4.47
N MET A 305 5.08 4.93 -5.20
CA MET A 305 4.26 4.14 -6.11
C MET A 305 3.35 3.21 -5.33
N HIS A 306 2.12 3.09 -5.78
CA HIS A 306 1.20 2.10 -5.27
C HIS A 306 1.47 0.72 -5.92
N ASP A 307 1.23 -0.35 -5.17
CA ASP A 307 1.43 -1.74 -5.61
C ASP A 307 0.64 -2.08 -6.89
N ARG A 308 -0.50 -1.46 -7.08
CA ARG A 308 -1.37 -1.68 -8.24
C ARG A 308 -0.72 -1.18 -9.53
N THR A 309 -0.11 -0.01 -9.52
CA THR A 309 0.69 0.48 -10.67
C THR A 309 1.89 -0.42 -10.92
N SER A 310 2.58 -0.89 -9.88
CA SER A 310 3.68 -1.86 -9.99
C SER A 310 3.23 -3.14 -10.69
N ARG A 311 2.05 -3.67 -10.33
CA ARG A 311 1.45 -4.84 -11.02
C ARG A 311 1.05 -4.54 -12.45
N ALA A 312 0.49 -3.34 -12.72
CA ALA A 312 0.15 -2.93 -14.07
C ALA A 312 1.38 -2.87 -14.98
N MET A 313 2.48 -2.31 -14.51
CA MET A 313 3.77 -2.30 -15.22
C MET A 313 4.26 -3.71 -15.53
N GLY A 314 4.26 -4.60 -14.54
CA GLY A 314 4.63 -6.00 -14.71
C GLY A 314 3.77 -6.72 -15.74
N ASN A 315 2.48 -6.41 -15.80
CA ASN A 315 1.53 -6.96 -16.77
C ASN A 315 1.52 -6.22 -18.13
N ARG A 316 2.36 -5.20 -18.33
CA ARG A 316 2.41 -4.35 -19.53
C ARG A 316 1.07 -3.69 -19.85
N ALA A 317 0.26 -3.46 -18.82
CA ALA A 317 -1.03 -2.78 -18.92
C ALA A 317 -0.86 -1.26 -18.99
N SER A 318 -1.88 -0.59 -19.51
CA SER A 318 -2.01 0.86 -19.42
C SER A 318 -2.45 1.26 -18.01
N PHE A 319 -2.09 2.48 -17.57
CA PHE A 319 -2.51 3.01 -16.28
C PHE A 319 -2.54 4.54 -16.29
N LEU A 320 -3.40 5.09 -15.44
CA LEU A 320 -3.33 6.46 -14.94
C LEU A 320 -3.18 6.39 -13.43
N MET A 321 -2.29 7.18 -12.85
CA MET A 321 -2.01 7.13 -11.42
C MET A 321 -2.10 8.50 -10.75
N GLY A 322 -2.50 8.51 -9.49
CA GLY A 322 -2.43 9.68 -8.63
C GLY A 322 -1.01 10.22 -8.60
N SER A 323 -0.87 11.52 -8.53
CA SER A 323 0.43 12.19 -8.60
C SER A 323 1.37 11.67 -7.51
N ALA A 324 2.56 11.24 -7.89
CA ALA A 324 3.61 10.77 -7.00
C ALA A 324 4.92 11.48 -7.34
N TRP A 325 5.30 12.47 -6.51
CA TRP A 325 6.46 13.33 -6.74
C TRP A 325 7.82 12.59 -6.91
N PRO A 326 8.07 11.39 -6.31
CA PRO A 326 9.36 10.74 -6.52
C PRO A 326 9.64 10.42 -7.98
N TYR A 327 8.61 10.22 -8.79
CA TYR A 327 8.79 9.92 -10.23
C TYR A 327 9.25 11.13 -10.99
N GLU A 328 8.80 12.31 -10.62
CA GLU A 328 9.25 13.57 -11.19
C GLU A 328 10.71 13.85 -10.86
N THR A 329 11.20 13.30 -9.75
CA THR A 329 12.58 13.49 -9.28
C THR A 329 13.56 12.48 -9.87
N PHE A 330 13.14 11.21 -9.98
CA PHE A 330 14.03 10.12 -10.42
C PHE A 330 14.02 9.92 -11.94
N LEU A 331 12.91 10.24 -12.60
CA LEU A 331 12.77 10.03 -14.03
C LEU A 331 13.01 11.36 -14.75
N ALA A 332 14.16 11.48 -15.40
CA ALA A 332 14.55 12.69 -16.16
C ALA A 332 13.63 12.97 -17.36
N ALA A 333 12.72 12.06 -17.72
CA ALA A 333 11.76 12.20 -18.79
C ALA A 333 10.42 12.71 -18.27
N ASP A 334 9.76 13.56 -19.04
CA ASP A 334 8.40 14.03 -18.74
C ASP A 334 7.36 12.92 -18.94
N TYR A 335 6.78 12.44 -17.84
CA TYR A 335 5.66 11.49 -17.80
C TYR A 335 4.41 12.10 -17.15
N SER A 336 4.31 13.42 -17.12
CA SER A 336 3.18 14.14 -16.50
C SER A 336 1.81 13.75 -17.09
N ASP A 337 1.80 13.21 -18.32
CA ASP A 337 0.60 12.68 -18.99
C ASP A 337 0.03 11.42 -18.34
N LEU A 338 0.82 10.68 -17.56
CA LEU A 338 0.39 9.49 -16.83
C LEU A 338 -0.19 9.80 -15.43
N PHE A 339 0.02 11.02 -14.94
CA PHE A 339 -0.38 11.43 -13.60
C PHE A 339 -1.64 12.30 -13.63
N PHE A 340 -2.45 12.19 -12.59
CA PHE A 340 -3.55 13.08 -12.28
C PHE A 340 -3.48 13.51 -10.82
N ASP A 341 -4.05 14.64 -10.53
CA ASP A 341 -4.25 15.16 -9.17
C ASP A 341 -5.75 15.25 -8.84
N GLY A 342 -6.08 15.77 -7.66
CA GLY A 342 -7.45 15.91 -7.19
C GLY A 342 -8.19 17.12 -7.77
N ALA A 343 -7.57 17.92 -8.66
CA ALA A 343 -8.24 19.06 -9.27
C ALA A 343 -9.42 18.61 -10.14
N PRO A 344 -10.57 19.29 -10.08
CA PRO A 344 -11.75 18.94 -10.87
C PRO A 344 -11.43 18.92 -12.36
N GLY A 345 -11.82 17.85 -13.05
CA GLY A 345 -11.61 17.65 -14.48
C GLY A 345 -10.19 17.20 -14.88
N ALA A 346 -9.24 17.16 -13.96
CA ALA A 346 -7.86 16.76 -14.26
C ALA A 346 -7.79 15.30 -14.76
N LEU A 347 -8.40 14.37 -14.02
CA LEU A 347 -8.45 12.96 -14.40
C LEU A 347 -9.27 12.76 -15.67
N ARG A 348 -10.40 13.46 -15.83
CA ARG A 348 -11.24 13.39 -17.02
C ARG A 348 -10.44 13.79 -18.27
N ALA A 349 -9.72 14.90 -18.24
CA ALA A 349 -8.90 15.35 -19.35
C ALA A 349 -7.81 14.33 -19.74
N ARG A 350 -7.27 13.58 -18.74
CA ARG A 350 -6.32 12.48 -19.01
C ARG A 350 -7.03 11.30 -19.66
N ALA A 351 -8.18 10.86 -19.12
CA ALA A 351 -8.95 9.75 -19.63
C ALA A 351 -9.43 9.98 -21.09
N GLU A 352 -9.88 11.17 -21.41
CA GLU A 352 -10.27 11.54 -22.79
C GLU A 352 -9.11 11.41 -23.78
N ARG A 353 -7.89 11.82 -23.40
CA ARG A 353 -6.69 11.62 -24.23
C ARG A 353 -6.35 10.14 -24.40
N VAL A 354 -6.49 9.33 -23.36
CA VAL A 354 -6.28 7.88 -23.45
C VAL A 354 -7.28 7.26 -24.41
N MET A 355 -8.56 7.63 -24.34
CA MET A 355 -9.60 7.11 -25.24
C MET A 355 -9.35 7.48 -26.72
N GLN A 356 -8.81 8.69 -26.97
CA GLN A 356 -8.47 9.13 -28.33
C GLN A 356 -7.27 8.38 -28.93
N ALA A 357 -6.27 8.02 -28.09
CA ALA A 357 -5.03 7.40 -28.55
C ALA A 357 -4.52 6.30 -27.60
N PRO A 358 -5.29 5.21 -27.41
CA PRO A 358 -4.97 4.21 -26.38
C PRO A 358 -3.63 3.49 -26.59
N ASP A 359 -3.26 3.23 -27.84
CA ASP A 359 -2.00 2.55 -28.15
C ASP A 359 -0.77 3.46 -27.94
N THR A 360 -0.90 4.75 -28.21
CA THR A 360 0.11 5.75 -27.87
C THR A 360 0.30 5.83 -26.34
N HIS A 361 -0.79 5.93 -25.59
CA HIS A 361 -0.76 5.95 -24.14
C HIS A 361 -0.11 4.67 -23.57
N ARG A 362 -0.43 3.50 -24.14
CA ARG A 362 0.22 2.25 -23.73
C ARG A 362 1.72 2.26 -24.02
N GLY A 363 2.16 2.84 -25.12
CA GLY A 363 3.58 3.08 -25.41
C GLY A 363 4.23 3.88 -24.30
N ARG A 364 3.62 4.99 -23.88
CA ARG A 364 4.09 5.82 -22.75
C ARG A 364 4.17 5.06 -21.45
N CYS A 365 3.16 4.26 -21.10
CA CYS A 365 3.20 3.42 -19.89
C CYS A 365 4.36 2.42 -19.91
N ARG A 366 4.65 1.82 -21.07
CA ARG A 366 5.80 0.90 -21.22
C ARG A 366 7.14 1.60 -21.10
N ASP A 367 7.25 2.83 -21.62
CA ASP A 367 8.48 3.62 -21.51
C ASP A 367 8.71 4.01 -20.05
N PHE A 368 7.68 4.46 -19.35
CA PHE A 368 7.73 4.72 -17.91
C PHE A 368 8.15 3.46 -17.14
N ALA A 369 7.51 2.32 -17.40
CA ALA A 369 7.81 1.06 -16.72
C ALA A 369 9.28 0.64 -16.89
N ARG A 370 9.87 0.82 -18.08
CA ARG A 370 11.29 0.54 -18.32
C ARG A 370 12.19 1.43 -17.47
N HIS A 371 11.99 2.76 -17.51
CA HIS A 371 12.78 3.69 -16.71
C HIS A 371 12.64 3.43 -15.21
N TYR A 372 11.43 3.17 -14.74
CA TYR A 372 11.21 2.83 -13.34
C TYR A 372 11.91 1.51 -12.95
N GLN A 373 11.89 0.51 -13.83
CA GLN A 373 12.51 -0.79 -13.61
C GLN A 373 14.03 -0.70 -13.52
N ASP A 374 14.68 0.27 -14.18
CA ASP A 374 16.12 0.49 -14.06
C ASP A 374 16.55 0.81 -12.61
N HIS A 375 15.65 1.43 -11.83
CA HIS A 375 15.90 1.80 -10.43
C HIS A 375 15.25 0.82 -9.44
N PHE A 376 14.05 0.34 -9.73
CA PHE A 376 13.18 -0.40 -8.81
C PHE A 376 12.73 -1.75 -9.41
N SER A 377 13.64 -2.48 -10.00
CA SER A 377 13.37 -3.84 -10.44
C SER A 377 13.25 -4.78 -9.24
N LEU A 378 12.60 -5.93 -9.44
CA LEU A 378 12.55 -6.96 -8.41
C LEU A 378 13.94 -7.51 -8.07
N PHE A 379 14.89 -7.53 -9.02
CA PHE A 379 16.28 -7.88 -8.77
C PHE A 379 17.02 -6.85 -7.92
N THR A 380 16.78 -5.56 -8.14
CA THR A 380 17.35 -4.50 -7.29
C THR A 380 16.80 -4.61 -5.87
N PHE A 381 15.51 -4.92 -5.75
CA PHE A 381 14.87 -5.14 -4.45
C PHE A 381 15.45 -6.36 -3.71
N THR A 382 15.68 -7.48 -4.39
CA THR A 382 16.31 -8.66 -3.74
C THR A 382 17.72 -8.36 -3.23
N LYS A 383 18.53 -7.61 -3.99
CA LYS A 383 19.86 -7.15 -3.52
C LYS A 383 19.75 -6.21 -2.32
N TYR A 384 18.76 -5.33 -2.30
CA TYR A 384 18.49 -4.48 -1.15
C TYR A 384 18.12 -5.31 0.08
N LEU A 385 17.28 -6.34 -0.05
CA LEU A 385 16.94 -7.25 1.05
C LEU A 385 18.18 -8.01 1.57
N GLU A 386 19.07 -8.46 0.70
CA GLU A 386 20.33 -9.09 1.12
C GLU A 386 21.21 -8.11 1.92
N ALA A 387 21.35 -6.87 1.47
CA ALA A 387 22.08 -5.84 2.21
C ALA A 387 21.45 -5.52 3.59
N MET A 388 20.11 -5.51 3.67
CA MET A 388 19.41 -5.35 4.95
C MET A 388 19.64 -6.55 5.87
N CYS A 389 19.68 -7.77 5.33
CA CYS A 389 20.02 -8.97 6.09
C CYS A 389 21.42 -8.86 6.71
N ASP A 390 22.43 -8.44 5.95
CA ASP A 390 23.80 -8.24 6.43
C ASP A 390 23.85 -7.18 7.56
N MET A 391 23.12 -6.08 7.40
CA MET A 391 23.01 -5.04 8.41
C MET A 391 22.39 -5.56 9.72
N VAL A 392 21.30 -6.34 9.63
CA VAL A 392 20.64 -6.95 10.79
C VAL A 392 21.61 -7.90 11.50
N ASN A 393 22.31 -8.77 10.75
CA ASN A 393 23.30 -9.69 11.30
C ASN A 393 24.43 -8.97 12.04
N ALA A 394 24.93 -7.86 11.46
CA ALA A 394 25.98 -7.07 12.11
C ALA A 394 25.47 -6.42 13.42
N ARG A 395 24.26 -5.83 13.39
CA ARG A 395 23.65 -5.19 14.58
C ARG A 395 23.34 -6.21 15.69
N ALA A 396 22.75 -7.34 15.35
CA ALA A 396 22.29 -8.33 16.35
C ALA A 396 23.44 -9.09 17.03
N ARG A 397 24.66 -9.04 16.46
CA ARG A 397 25.87 -9.65 17.03
C ARG A 397 26.74 -8.65 17.79
N ALA A 398 26.50 -7.35 17.67
CA ALA A 398 27.19 -6.28 18.40
C ALA A 398 26.63 -6.12 19.81
#